data_26c338fabe096ca0d252d19ff1c83a0c
#
_entry.id   26c338fabe096ca0d252d19ff1c83a0c
#
_cell.length_a   1.000
_cell.length_b   1.000
_cell.length_c   1.000
_cell.angle_alpha   90.00
_cell.angle_beta   90.00
_cell.angle_gamma   90.00
#
_symmetry.space_group_name_H-M   'P 1'
#
loop_
_entity.id
_entity.type
_entity.pdbx_description
1 polymer ?
#
loop_
_entity_poly.entity_id
_entity_poly.type
_entity_poly.pdbx_seq_one_letter_code
_entity_poly.pdbx_strand_id
1 'polypeptide(L)'
;MADPLFLMTLPFAHDGGLGYGLQKRTGATFMTAIPKTFRRVVLLNRPPGEPAESDFRVEEAAMPEPRHGEVLVKVAYLSLDPYQRGRMRDAASYSAPVGLGEVMTGGIVGEVVKSENPRFAVGDIVEDRLGWQEYAIGGAASMRKVDPSLAPISTANGVLGMPGMTAYFGLLDVGQPKPGETIVVSAASGAVGQVVGQIGKIMGCRVVGIAGGAKKCSFVEDELGFDACIDYKAEKDLDAALRAACPNGIDVYFDNVGGEISDAVLRNINFFARIALCGAISQYNATGPSMGPRMLGTFVGKRARAQGFIVTDFAGRYESAMRQMGEWIKSGKLKYREDVVHGIDKAPRAFIGLLRGESFGKLLVKM
;
A
#
# COMPACT_ATOMS: atom_id res chain seq x y z
N MET A 1 -31.69 -57.41 26.80
CA MET A 1 -32.97 -56.91 27.33
C MET A 1 -33.02 -55.43 26.89
N ALA A 2 -33.69 -55.25 25.77
CA ALA A 2 -34.96 -54.59 25.58
C ALA A 2 -34.79 -53.04 25.51
N ASP A 3 -34.89 -52.54 24.31
CA ASP A 3 -35.45 -51.24 23.87
C ASP A 3 -36.80 -50.95 24.53
N PRO A 4 -37.33 -49.69 24.52
CA PRO A 4 -37.86 -49.17 23.27
C PRO A 4 -37.83 -47.66 23.04
N LEU A 5 -37.80 -47.32 21.76
CA LEU A 5 -38.38 -46.20 21.01
C LEU A 5 -39.44 -45.33 21.69
N PHE A 6 -39.35 -44.01 21.44
CA PHE A 6 -40.53 -43.17 21.26
C PHE A 6 -40.36 -42.25 20.04
N LEU A 7 -41.15 -42.60 19.01
CA LEU A 7 -41.46 -41.75 17.87
C LEU A 7 -42.42 -40.65 18.34
N MET A 8 -42.25 -39.42 17.87
CA MET A 8 -43.35 -38.48 17.67
C MET A 8 -43.18 -37.73 16.34
N THR A 9 -44.24 -37.86 15.60
CA THR A 9 -44.51 -37.53 14.21
C THR A 9 -44.71 -36.04 13.96
N LEU A 10 -44.37 -35.67 12.72
CA LEU A 10 -44.58 -34.42 11.98
C LEU A 10 -46.02 -33.85 11.99
N PRO A 11 -46.16 -32.55 11.55
CA PRO A 11 -46.79 -32.44 10.25
C PRO A 11 -46.08 -31.49 9.27
N PHE A 12 -46.19 -31.86 8.00
CA PHE A 12 -45.91 -31.08 6.80
C PHE A 12 -46.86 -29.88 6.65
N ALA A 13 -46.30 -28.74 6.18
CA ALA A 13 -47.06 -27.78 5.38
C ALA A 13 -46.11 -27.02 4.44
N HIS A 14 -46.24 -27.26 3.21
CA HIS A 14 -46.36 -26.50 1.98
C HIS A 14 -45.51 -25.26 1.70
N ASP A 15 -44.81 -25.40 0.58
CA ASP A 15 -44.64 -24.50 -0.57
C ASP A 15 -44.24 -23.04 -0.37
N GLY A 16 -43.09 -22.74 -0.96
CA GLY A 16 -42.63 -21.42 -1.30
C GLY A 16 -41.39 -21.51 -2.17
N GLY A 17 -41.57 -22.00 -3.42
CA GLY A 17 -40.49 -22.03 -4.41
C GLY A 17 -40.02 -20.61 -4.73
N LEU A 18 -38.82 -20.25 -4.28
CA LEU A 18 -38.07 -19.09 -4.79
C LEU A 18 -37.16 -19.57 -5.91
N GLY A 19 -37.68 -19.47 -7.12
CA GLY A 19 -36.90 -19.60 -8.35
C GLY A 19 -35.81 -18.55 -8.39
N TYR A 20 -34.54 -18.98 -8.31
CA TYR A 20 -33.41 -18.15 -8.70
C TYR A 20 -33.49 -17.92 -10.21
N GLY A 21 -34.22 -16.88 -10.59
CA GLY A 21 -34.21 -16.35 -11.93
C GLY A 21 -32.83 -15.80 -12.20
N LEU A 22 -32.10 -16.46 -13.09
CA LEU A 22 -30.95 -15.91 -13.80
C LEU A 22 -31.42 -14.66 -14.56
N GLN A 23 -31.38 -13.50 -13.90
CA GLN A 23 -31.48 -12.23 -14.59
C GLN A 23 -30.26 -12.11 -15.49
N LYS A 24 -30.43 -12.41 -16.77
CA LYS A 24 -29.53 -11.93 -17.84
C LYS A 24 -29.43 -10.41 -17.66
N ARG A 25 -28.34 -9.92 -17.10
CA ARG A 25 -27.98 -8.50 -17.20
C ARG A 25 -27.79 -8.20 -18.67
N THR A 26 -28.85 -7.74 -19.33
CA THR A 26 -28.74 -7.01 -20.58
C THR A 26 -28.02 -5.71 -20.23
N GLY A 27 -26.71 -5.72 -20.48
CA GLY A 27 -25.84 -4.56 -20.27
C GLY A 27 -26.15 -3.47 -21.28
N ALA A 28 -27.11 -2.62 -20.98
CA ALA A 28 -27.04 -1.26 -21.48
C ALA A 28 -26.00 -0.53 -20.61
N THR A 29 -24.73 -0.61 -21.00
CA THR A 29 -23.71 0.30 -20.52
C THR A 29 -24.15 1.69 -20.98
N PHE A 30 -24.75 2.47 -20.09
CA PHE A 30 -24.88 3.90 -20.29
C PHE A 30 -23.47 4.45 -20.32
N MET A 31 -22.89 4.59 -21.50
CA MET A 31 -21.65 5.36 -21.71
C MET A 31 -21.97 6.77 -21.23
N THR A 32 -21.60 7.07 -20.01
CA THR A 32 -21.66 8.44 -19.50
C THR A 32 -20.82 9.28 -20.46
N ALA A 33 -21.42 10.29 -21.07
CA ALA A 33 -20.71 11.15 -22.04
C ALA A 33 -19.42 11.69 -21.40
N ILE A 34 -18.31 11.56 -22.10
CA ILE A 34 -17.02 12.09 -21.61
C ILE A 34 -17.17 13.62 -21.51
N PRO A 35 -16.90 14.23 -20.34
CA PRO A 35 -17.03 15.66 -20.15
C PRO A 35 -16.03 16.44 -21.01
N LYS A 36 -16.28 17.74 -21.22
CA LYS A 36 -15.35 18.61 -21.98
C LYS A 36 -14.11 19.00 -21.17
N THR A 37 -14.24 19.01 -19.84
CA THR A 37 -13.16 19.37 -18.90
C THR A 37 -13.12 18.35 -17.76
N PHE A 38 -12.00 18.29 -17.06
CA PHE A 38 -11.79 17.44 -15.88
C PHE A 38 -10.87 18.15 -14.89
N ARG A 39 -10.88 17.72 -13.63
CA ARG A 39 -10.03 18.29 -12.59
C ARG A 39 -8.73 17.52 -12.45
N ARG A 40 -7.66 18.27 -12.15
CA ARG A 40 -6.33 17.74 -11.83
C ARG A 40 -5.68 18.57 -10.73
N VAL A 41 -4.68 18.00 -10.07
CA VAL A 41 -3.89 18.68 -9.02
C VAL A 41 -2.47 18.87 -9.51
N VAL A 42 -2.02 20.11 -9.53
CA VAL A 42 -0.67 20.50 -9.93
C VAL A 42 0.15 21.00 -8.75
N LEU A 43 1.47 20.81 -8.82
CA LEU A 43 2.41 21.33 -7.83
C LEU A 43 2.69 22.81 -8.11
N LEU A 44 2.44 23.68 -7.13
CA LEU A 44 2.72 25.11 -7.24
C LEU A 44 4.06 25.51 -6.65
N ASN A 45 4.40 24.95 -5.50
CA ASN A 45 5.58 25.33 -4.75
C ASN A 45 6.35 24.08 -4.30
N ARG A 46 7.63 24.28 -3.99
CA ARG A 46 8.48 23.25 -3.39
C ARG A 46 8.65 23.53 -1.89
N PRO A 47 7.83 22.93 -1.02
CA PRO A 47 7.94 23.18 0.42
C PRO A 47 9.29 22.70 0.95
N PRO A 48 10.01 23.52 1.73
CA PRO A 48 11.28 23.09 2.36
C PRO A 48 11.05 22.03 3.43
N GLY A 49 9.93 22.14 4.16
CA GLY A 49 9.52 21.24 5.22
C GLY A 49 8.25 20.48 4.89
N GLU A 50 7.31 20.45 5.82
CA GLU A 50 6.02 19.82 5.63
C GLU A 50 5.19 20.58 4.56
N PRO A 51 4.54 19.86 3.61
CA PRO A 51 3.69 20.50 2.62
C PRO A 51 2.46 21.16 3.24
N ALA A 52 2.01 22.27 2.64
CA ALA A 52 0.73 22.90 2.91
C ALA A 52 -0.22 22.72 1.71
N GLU A 53 -1.51 22.86 1.93
CA GLU A 53 -2.50 22.79 0.83
C GLU A 53 -2.22 23.85 -0.25
N SER A 54 -1.65 25.00 0.12
CA SER A 54 -1.22 26.06 -0.79
C SER A 54 -0.07 25.70 -1.73
N ASP A 55 0.62 24.59 -1.50
CA ASP A 55 1.65 24.07 -2.42
C ASP A 55 1.05 23.35 -3.63
N PHE A 56 -0.25 23.16 -3.62
CA PHE A 56 -1.01 22.49 -4.66
C PHE A 56 -2.11 23.42 -5.21
N ARG A 57 -2.51 23.17 -6.45
CA ARG A 57 -3.70 23.78 -7.03
C ARG A 57 -4.55 22.72 -7.71
N VAL A 58 -5.83 22.68 -7.35
CA VAL A 58 -6.85 21.98 -8.13
C VAL A 58 -7.27 22.88 -9.27
N GLU A 59 -7.15 22.42 -10.49
CA GLU A 59 -7.50 23.18 -11.69
C GLU A 59 -8.30 22.34 -12.67
N GLU A 60 -9.11 22.98 -13.49
CA GLU A 60 -9.76 22.37 -14.65
C GLU A 60 -8.82 22.37 -15.85
N ALA A 61 -8.84 21.27 -16.61
CA ALA A 61 -8.13 21.10 -17.86
C ALA A 61 -9.09 20.63 -18.95
N ALA A 62 -8.80 20.98 -20.19
CA ALA A 62 -9.54 20.45 -21.33
C ALA A 62 -9.32 18.94 -21.46
N MET A 63 -10.38 18.20 -21.83
CA MET A 63 -10.29 16.74 -22.03
C MET A 63 -9.32 16.44 -23.16
N PRO A 64 -8.25 15.67 -22.90
CA PRO A 64 -7.29 15.31 -23.94
C PRO A 64 -7.84 14.21 -24.85
N GLU A 65 -7.39 14.22 -26.10
CA GLU A 65 -7.66 13.13 -27.05
C GLU A 65 -6.43 12.24 -27.16
N PRO A 66 -6.61 10.91 -27.07
CA PRO A 66 -5.50 9.97 -27.22
C PRO A 66 -4.99 9.97 -28.68
N ARG A 67 -3.66 9.93 -28.84
CA ARG A 67 -2.97 9.78 -30.10
C ARG A 67 -2.71 8.30 -30.39
N HIS A 68 -2.21 7.99 -31.57
CA HIS A 68 -1.82 6.63 -31.90
C HIS A 68 -0.87 6.02 -30.86
N GLY A 69 -1.23 4.85 -30.34
CA GLY A 69 -0.54 4.17 -29.25
C GLY A 69 -0.95 4.60 -27.83
N GLU A 70 -1.89 5.56 -27.71
CA GLU A 70 -2.38 6.06 -26.43
C GLU A 70 -3.81 5.60 -26.12
N VAL A 71 -4.19 5.76 -24.86
CA VAL A 71 -5.56 5.55 -24.38
C VAL A 71 -5.95 6.71 -23.45
N LEU A 72 -7.24 7.03 -23.40
CA LEU A 72 -7.81 7.89 -22.35
C LEU A 72 -8.38 7.01 -21.25
N VAL A 73 -7.89 7.21 -20.04
CA VAL A 73 -8.29 6.49 -18.83
C VAL A 73 -9.14 7.42 -17.96
N LYS A 74 -10.35 6.97 -17.60
CA LYS A 74 -11.14 7.55 -16.52
C LYS A 74 -10.66 6.94 -15.20
N VAL A 75 -10.06 7.77 -14.36
CA VAL A 75 -9.51 7.32 -13.07
C VAL A 75 -10.63 6.98 -12.10
N ALA A 76 -10.57 5.81 -11.49
CA ALA A 76 -11.47 5.38 -10.44
C ALA A 76 -10.87 5.63 -9.05
N TYR A 77 -9.58 5.31 -8.90
CA TYR A 77 -8.84 5.50 -7.66
C TYR A 77 -7.44 6.05 -7.94
N LEU A 78 -7.03 6.99 -7.12
CA LEU A 78 -5.67 7.53 -7.06
C LEU A 78 -4.99 7.04 -5.78
N SER A 79 -3.75 6.62 -5.89
CA SER A 79 -2.87 6.23 -4.78
C SER A 79 -2.16 7.44 -4.18
N LEU A 80 -2.28 7.61 -2.87
CA LEU A 80 -1.44 8.53 -2.11
C LEU A 80 -0.36 7.72 -1.37
N ASP A 81 0.91 8.07 -1.61
CA ASP A 81 2.06 7.34 -1.12
C ASP A 81 3.16 8.29 -0.62
N PRO A 82 3.88 7.94 0.47
CA PRO A 82 4.88 8.85 1.06
C PRO A 82 5.99 9.27 0.10
N TYR A 83 6.39 8.42 -0.88
CA TYR A 83 7.45 8.74 -1.84
C TYR A 83 7.16 10.00 -2.66
N GLN A 84 5.88 10.34 -2.84
CA GLN A 84 5.43 11.52 -3.58
C GLN A 84 5.97 12.81 -2.95
N ARG A 85 6.23 12.82 -1.63
CA ARG A 85 6.90 13.95 -0.95
C ARG A 85 8.30 14.21 -1.52
N GLY A 86 9.04 13.15 -1.80
CA GLY A 86 10.36 13.26 -2.45
C GLY A 86 10.27 13.87 -3.86
N ARG A 87 9.16 13.65 -4.57
CA ARG A 87 8.94 14.21 -5.93
C ARG A 87 8.67 15.72 -5.93
N MET A 88 8.30 16.30 -4.78
CA MET A 88 8.12 17.75 -4.63
C MET A 88 9.45 18.49 -4.44
N ARG A 89 10.56 17.81 -4.18
CA ARG A 89 11.89 18.41 -4.02
C ARG A 89 12.62 18.46 -5.36
N ASP A 90 13.39 19.52 -5.58
CA ASP A 90 14.31 19.65 -6.70
C ASP A 90 15.67 19.08 -6.28
N ALA A 91 15.76 17.77 -6.21
CA ALA A 91 16.97 17.06 -5.79
C ALA A 91 17.12 15.77 -6.59
N ALA A 92 18.38 15.39 -6.82
CA ALA A 92 18.68 14.10 -7.45
C ALA A 92 18.13 12.93 -6.61
N SER A 93 17.43 12.02 -7.26
CA SER A 93 16.81 10.85 -6.64
C SER A 93 16.68 9.74 -7.68
N TYR A 94 16.15 8.56 -7.26
CA TYR A 94 15.90 7.44 -8.16
C TYR A 94 14.81 7.71 -9.23
N SER A 95 14.15 8.87 -9.18
CA SER A 95 13.17 9.29 -10.20
C SER A 95 13.11 10.83 -10.24
N ALA A 96 12.77 11.40 -11.38
CA ALA A 96 12.71 12.83 -11.59
C ALA A 96 11.71 13.54 -10.65
N PRO A 97 11.98 14.78 -10.23
CA PRO A 97 11.01 15.61 -9.52
C PRO A 97 9.83 15.98 -10.42
N VAL A 98 8.70 16.33 -9.81
CA VAL A 98 7.56 16.97 -10.50
C VAL A 98 7.92 18.42 -10.80
N GLY A 99 7.68 18.91 -12.00
CA GLY A 99 7.84 20.31 -12.36
C GLY A 99 6.78 21.20 -11.69
N LEU A 100 7.13 22.48 -11.46
CA LEU A 100 6.14 23.44 -11.00
C LEU A 100 5.11 23.68 -12.11
N GLY A 101 3.83 23.66 -11.75
CA GLY A 101 2.70 23.71 -12.69
C GLY A 101 2.37 22.37 -13.33
N GLU A 102 3.15 21.31 -13.11
CA GLU A 102 2.86 19.97 -13.60
C GLU A 102 1.95 19.19 -12.65
N VAL A 103 1.24 18.19 -13.20
CA VAL A 103 0.39 17.28 -12.43
C VAL A 103 1.22 16.51 -11.42
N MET A 104 0.77 16.48 -10.17
CA MET A 104 1.40 15.65 -9.13
C MET A 104 1.40 14.19 -9.54
N THR A 105 2.54 13.52 -9.32
CA THR A 105 2.69 12.10 -9.62
C THR A 105 1.90 11.22 -8.67
N GLY A 106 1.38 10.09 -9.15
CA GLY A 106 0.69 9.08 -8.35
C GLY A 106 0.25 7.90 -9.20
N GLY A 107 0.18 6.72 -8.59
CA GLY A 107 -0.43 5.54 -9.21
C GLY A 107 -1.94 5.72 -9.30
N ILE A 108 -2.52 5.27 -10.40
CA ILE A 108 -3.97 5.25 -10.60
C ILE A 108 -4.44 3.84 -10.97
N VAL A 109 -5.70 3.57 -10.70
CA VAL A 109 -6.45 2.51 -11.36
C VAL A 109 -7.72 3.10 -11.95
N GLY A 110 -8.05 2.72 -13.18
CA GLY A 110 -9.18 3.31 -13.90
C GLY A 110 -9.60 2.50 -15.10
N GLU A 111 -10.63 2.98 -15.79
CA GLU A 111 -11.22 2.37 -16.98
C GLU A 111 -10.75 3.10 -18.23
N VAL A 112 -10.36 2.35 -19.26
CA VAL A 112 -10.10 2.89 -20.60
C VAL A 112 -11.42 3.31 -21.23
N VAL A 113 -11.58 4.61 -21.52
CA VAL A 113 -12.81 5.18 -22.10
C VAL A 113 -12.66 5.56 -23.56
N LYS A 114 -11.42 5.74 -24.06
CA LYS A 114 -11.05 5.83 -25.49
C LYS A 114 -9.73 5.12 -25.71
N SER A 115 -9.55 4.49 -26.88
CA SER A 115 -8.31 3.77 -27.20
C SER A 115 -7.90 3.98 -28.66
N GLU A 116 -6.64 4.38 -28.82
CA GLU A 116 -5.87 4.35 -30.07
C GLU A 116 -4.66 3.39 -29.93
N ASN A 117 -4.74 2.45 -28.98
CA ASN A 117 -3.68 1.49 -28.64
C ASN A 117 -4.19 0.04 -28.76
N PRO A 118 -3.59 -0.79 -29.62
CA PRO A 118 -4.06 -2.16 -29.85
C PRO A 118 -3.93 -3.08 -28.61
N ARG A 119 -3.13 -2.69 -27.59
CA ARG A 119 -2.97 -3.47 -26.37
C ARG A 119 -4.15 -3.31 -25.40
N PHE A 120 -4.89 -2.20 -25.48
CA PHE A 120 -5.93 -1.84 -24.51
C PHE A 120 -7.23 -1.52 -25.23
N ALA A 121 -8.31 -2.18 -24.86
CA ALA A 121 -9.67 -1.92 -25.36
C ALA A 121 -10.43 -0.98 -24.44
N VAL A 122 -11.43 -0.29 -24.97
CA VAL A 122 -12.42 0.43 -24.16
C VAL A 122 -13.11 -0.55 -23.22
N GLY A 123 -13.20 -0.18 -21.92
CA GLY A 123 -13.71 -1.03 -20.85
C GLY A 123 -12.62 -1.83 -20.10
N ASP A 124 -11.39 -1.89 -20.61
CA ASP A 124 -10.29 -2.49 -19.85
C ASP A 124 -10.03 -1.68 -18.56
N ILE A 125 -9.86 -2.38 -17.46
CA ILE A 125 -9.36 -1.78 -16.23
C ILE A 125 -7.85 -1.81 -16.27
N VAL A 126 -7.23 -0.65 -16.01
CA VAL A 126 -5.77 -0.48 -16.14
C VAL A 126 -5.20 0.21 -14.89
N GLU A 127 -3.93 -0.06 -14.62
CA GLU A 127 -3.13 0.61 -13.61
C GLU A 127 -1.87 1.16 -14.25
N ASP A 128 -1.53 2.40 -13.91
CA ASP A 128 -0.26 3.04 -14.27
C ASP A 128 -0.01 4.26 -13.36
N ARG A 129 1.12 4.92 -13.57
CA ARG A 129 1.54 6.11 -12.81
C ARG A 129 1.18 7.40 -13.55
N LEU A 130 -0.12 7.68 -13.66
CA LEU A 130 -0.65 8.78 -14.47
C LEU A 130 -0.95 10.08 -13.69
N GLY A 131 -0.70 10.10 -12.38
CA GLY A 131 -0.76 11.32 -11.58
C GLY A 131 -2.15 11.66 -11.02
N TRP A 132 -2.21 12.78 -10.32
CA TRP A 132 -3.39 13.24 -9.57
C TRP A 132 -4.38 13.94 -10.49
N GLN A 133 -5.23 13.19 -11.16
CA GLN A 133 -6.19 13.70 -12.13
C GLN A 133 -7.35 12.72 -12.35
N GLU A 134 -8.52 13.25 -12.74
CA GLU A 134 -9.74 12.46 -12.96
C GLU A 134 -9.71 11.70 -14.29
N TYR A 135 -9.00 12.23 -15.29
CA TYR A 135 -8.75 11.58 -16.58
C TYR A 135 -7.29 11.74 -16.97
N ALA A 136 -6.75 10.75 -17.61
CA ALA A 136 -5.34 10.73 -17.99
C ALA A 136 -5.09 10.04 -19.31
N ILE A 137 -4.11 10.53 -20.08
CA ILE A 137 -3.55 9.80 -21.20
C ILE A 137 -2.54 8.78 -20.70
N GLY A 138 -2.68 7.54 -21.12
CA GLY A 138 -1.79 6.43 -20.85
C GLY A 138 -1.44 5.63 -22.08
N GLY A 139 -0.82 4.46 -21.92
CA GLY A 139 -0.46 3.58 -23.05
C GLY A 139 1.01 3.22 -23.10
N ALA A 140 1.84 3.76 -22.16
CA ALA A 140 3.24 3.39 -22.04
C ALA A 140 3.42 1.88 -21.73
N ALA A 141 4.65 1.40 -21.88
CA ALA A 141 4.99 -0.01 -21.59
C ALA A 141 4.74 -0.41 -20.12
N SER A 142 4.77 0.57 -19.21
CA SER A 142 4.48 0.39 -17.78
C SER A 142 3.01 0.10 -17.46
N MET A 143 2.09 0.53 -18.35
CA MET A 143 0.65 0.32 -18.13
C MET A 143 0.31 -1.17 -18.21
N ARG A 144 -0.42 -1.65 -17.20
CA ARG A 144 -0.89 -3.04 -17.13
C ARG A 144 -2.40 -3.13 -17.00
N LYS A 145 -2.97 -4.20 -17.50
CA LYS A 145 -4.37 -4.56 -17.25
C LYS A 145 -4.53 -5.10 -15.83
N VAL A 146 -5.62 -4.75 -15.21
CA VAL A 146 -6.04 -5.25 -13.91
C VAL A 146 -7.19 -6.23 -14.11
N ASP A 147 -7.09 -7.41 -13.54
CA ASP A 147 -8.16 -8.40 -13.56
C ASP A 147 -9.11 -8.17 -12.36
N PRO A 148 -10.32 -7.63 -12.58
CA PRO A 148 -11.26 -7.35 -11.51
C PRO A 148 -11.87 -8.63 -10.88
N SER A 149 -11.63 -9.81 -11.45
CA SER A 149 -12.09 -11.08 -10.89
C SER A 149 -11.23 -11.57 -9.72
N LEU A 150 -10.00 -11.05 -9.59
CA LEU A 150 -9.07 -11.45 -8.52
C LEU A 150 -9.41 -10.77 -7.20
N ALA A 151 -9.72 -9.47 -7.24
CA ALA A 151 -10.05 -8.64 -6.08
C ALA A 151 -10.67 -7.30 -6.54
N PRO A 152 -11.24 -6.47 -5.64
CA PRO A 152 -11.65 -5.11 -5.97
C PRO A 152 -10.53 -4.33 -6.66
N ILE A 153 -10.87 -3.54 -7.69
CA ILE A 153 -9.88 -2.83 -8.51
C ILE A 153 -8.98 -1.88 -7.70
N SER A 154 -9.46 -1.34 -6.57
CA SER A 154 -8.67 -0.50 -5.64
C SER A 154 -7.39 -1.19 -5.18
N THR A 155 -7.40 -2.53 -5.04
CA THR A 155 -6.25 -3.33 -4.60
C THR A 155 -5.06 -3.22 -5.54
N ALA A 156 -5.27 -2.86 -6.82
CA ALA A 156 -4.21 -2.61 -7.79
C ALA A 156 -3.32 -1.40 -7.41
N ASN A 157 -3.84 -0.47 -6.60
CA ASN A 157 -3.07 0.63 -6.00
C ASN A 157 -2.60 0.33 -4.56
N GLY A 158 -2.88 -0.86 -4.05
CA GLY A 158 -2.61 -1.28 -2.68
C GLY A 158 -1.90 -2.63 -2.61
N VAL A 159 -2.60 -3.60 -2.01
CA VAL A 159 -2.05 -4.94 -1.71
C VAL A 159 -1.64 -5.73 -2.96
N LEU A 160 -2.27 -5.54 -4.11
CA LEU A 160 -1.88 -6.15 -5.41
C LEU A 160 -1.17 -5.15 -6.34
N GLY A 161 -0.75 -4.01 -5.82
CA GLY A 161 -0.01 -2.97 -6.53
C GLY A 161 1.36 -2.71 -5.93
N MET A 162 1.87 -1.48 -6.15
CA MET A 162 3.20 -1.08 -5.71
C MET A 162 3.47 -1.33 -4.21
N PRO A 163 2.57 -0.99 -3.26
CA PRO A 163 2.81 -1.27 -1.84
C PRO A 163 2.90 -2.76 -1.53
N GLY A 164 2.02 -3.58 -2.12
CA GLY A 164 2.07 -5.03 -1.93
C GLY A 164 3.32 -5.67 -2.50
N MET A 165 3.73 -5.27 -3.71
CA MET A 165 4.99 -5.73 -4.33
C MET A 165 6.20 -5.28 -3.51
N THR A 166 6.16 -4.07 -2.94
CA THR A 166 7.21 -3.56 -2.03
C THR A 166 7.33 -4.46 -0.79
N ALA A 167 6.20 -4.82 -0.19
CA ALA A 167 6.18 -5.72 0.96
C ALA A 167 6.71 -7.12 0.60
N TYR A 168 6.23 -7.69 -0.50
CA TYR A 168 6.58 -9.03 -0.94
C TYR A 168 8.08 -9.16 -1.21
N PHE A 169 8.61 -8.35 -2.12
CA PHE A 169 10.02 -8.44 -2.51
C PHE A 169 10.96 -7.91 -1.43
N GLY A 170 10.59 -6.82 -0.76
CA GLY A 170 11.40 -6.28 0.34
C GLY A 170 11.54 -7.26 1.49
N LEU A 171 10.50 -8.02 1.82
CA LEU A 171 10.62 -9.04 2.86
C LEU A 171 11.31 -10.31 2.36
N LEU A 172 10.85 -10.89 1.24
CA LEU A 172 11.30 -12.22 0.81
C LEU A 172 12.67 -12.22 0.14
N ASP A 173 13.00 -11.19 -0.65
CA ASP A 173 14.28 -11.11 -1.36
C ASP A 173 15.36 -10.38 -0.57
N VAL A 174 14.99 -9.31 0.16
CA VAL A 174 15.94 -8.49 0.92
C VAL A 174 16.02 -8.95 2.38
N GLY A 175 14.88 -9.04 3.06
CA GLY A 175 14.78 -9.50 4.44
C GLY A 175 15.11 -10.98 4.62
N GLN A 176 14.71 -11.82 3.69
CA GLN A 176 14.97 -13.27 3.67
C GLN A 176 14.66 -13.97 5.02
N PRO A 177 13.42 -13.85 5.52
CA PRO A 177 13.05 -14.40 6.81
C PRO A 177 13.07 -15.93 6.77
N LYS A 178 13.42 -16.55 7.91
CA LYS A 178 13.37 -18.00 8.10
C LYS A 178 12.33 -18.35 9.16
N PRO A 179 11.66 -19.50 9.06
CA PRO A 179 10.73 -19.93 10.10
C PRO A 179 11.35 -19.91 11.49
N GLY A 180 10.61 -19.39 12.47
CA GLY A 180 11.06 -19.22 13.85
C GLY A 180 11.84 -17.95 14.15
N GLU A 181 12.25 -17.16 13.14
CA GLU A 181 12.89 -15.87 13.33
C GLU A 181 11.88 -14.80 13.78
N THR A 182 12.40 -13.71 14.36
CA THR A 182 11.63 -12.54 14.77
C THR A 182 11.79 -11.43 13.73
N ILE A 183 10.66 -10.96 13.19
CA ILE A 183 10.56 -9.82 12.28
C ILE A 183 10.00 -8.62 13.04
N VAL A 184 10.65 -7.47 12.93
CA VAL A 184 10.07 -6.18 13.34
C VAL A 184 9.71 -5.38 12.10
N VAL A 185 8.53 -4.74 12.13
CA VAL A 185 8.02 -3.92 11.02
C VAL A 185 7.64 -2.55 11.53
N SER A 186 8.30 -1.49 11.05
CA SER A 186 7.89 -0.12 11.34
C SER A 186 6.74 0.34 10.42
N ALA A 187 5.89 1.26 10.89
CA ALA A 187 4.62 1.65 10.26
C ALA A 187 3.74 0.42 9.93
N ALA A 188 3.60 -0.48 10.91
CA ALA A 188 2.98 -1.79 10.77
C ALA A 188 1.52 -1.77 10.28
N SER A 189 0.76 -0.72 10.60
CA SER A 189 -0.62 -0.54 10.15
C SER A 189 -0.75 0.13 8.77
N GLY A 190 0.36 0.54 8.15
CA GLY A 190 0.38 1.22 6.85
C GLY A 190 0.26 0.28 5.66
N ALA A 191 0.19 0.84 4.45
CA ALA A 191 -0.03 0.08 3.22
C ALA A 191 0.97 -1.06 2.98
N VAL A 192 2.25 -0.84 3.27
CA VAL A 192 3.32 -1.84 3.15
C VAL A 192 3.40 -2.70 4.41
N GLY A 193 3.43 -2.06 5.60
CA GLY A 193 3.66 -2.74 6.86
C GLY A 193 2.64 -3.83 7.18
N GLN A 194 1.35 -3.57 6.92
CA GLN A 194 0.29 -4.56 7.13
C GLN A 194 0.47 -5.83 6.30
N VAL A 195 1.06 -5.70 5.12
CA VAL A 195 1.32 -6.84 4.21
C VAL A 195 2.58 -7.58 4.64
N VAL A 196 3.66 -6.86 4.95
CA VAL A 196 4.94 -7.42 5.40
C VAL A 196 4.74 -8.37 6.57
N GLY A 197 4.04 -7.92 7.62
CA GLY A 197 3.89 -8.76 8.81
C GLY A 197 3.06 -10.01 8.57
N GLN A 198 2.00 -9.94 7.77
CA GLN A 198 1.21 -11.11 7.44
C GLN A 198 1.99 -12.11 6.57
N ILE A 199 2.82 -11.64 5.63
CA ILE A 199 3.74 -12.52 4.90
C ILE A 199 4.72 -13.16 5.90
N GLY A 200 5.25 -12.41 6.87
CA GLY A 200 6.08 -12.95 7.95
C GLY A 200 5.38 -14.07 8.73
N LYS A 201 4.09 -13.89 9.07
CA LYS A 201 3.28 -14.93 9.72
C LYS A 201 3.11 -16.17 8.83
N ILE A 202 2.84 -15.98 7.54
CA ILE A 202 2.75 -17.07 6.55
C ILE A 202 4.08 -17.85 6.47
N MET A 203 5.22 -17.16 6.61
CA MET A 203 6.56 -17.76 6.63
C MET A 203 6.92 -18.44 7.96
N GLY A 204 6.03 -18.43 8.97
CA GLY A 204 6.25 -19.05 10.27
C GLY A 204 7.15 -18.25 11.21
N CYS A 205 7.21 -16.93 11.06
CA CYS A 205 7.98 -16.04 11.90
C CYS A 205 7.15 -15.49 13.07
N ARG A 206 7.84 -15.07 14.14
CA ARG A 206 7.31 -14.12 15.10
C ARG A 206 7.32 -12.73 14.48
N VAL A 207 6.22 -11.99 14.58
CA VAL A 207 6.11 -10.66 13.95
C VAL A 207 5.70 -9.63 14.99
N VAL A 208 6.51 -8.59 15.13
CA VAL A 208 6.27 -7.45 16.01
C VAL A 208 6.10 -6.18 15.17
N GLY A 209 4.95 -5.51 15.35
CA GLY A 209 4.67 -4.24 14.70
C GLY A 209 5.12 -3.05 15.53
N ILE A 210 5.45 -1.93 14.87
CA ILE A 210 5.56 -0.62 15.51
C ILE A 210 4.58 0.30 14.80
N ALA A 211 3.61 0.86 15.53
CA ALA A 211 2.59 1.75 14.98
C ALA A 211 2.28 2.91 15.94
N GLY A 212 1.58 3.93 15.48
CA GLY A 212 1.26 5.10 16.32
C GLY A 212 -0.20 5.12 16.77
N GLY A 213 -0.43 4.85 18.04
CA GLY A 213 -1.73 4.87 18.70
C GLY A 213 -2.32 3.48 18.91
N ALA A 214 -2.96 3.29 20.08
CA ALA A 214 -3.52 2.02 20.54
C ALA A 214 -4.46 1.37 19.50
N LYS A 215 -5.31 2.17 18.84
CA LYS A 215 -6.23 1.66 17.80
C LYS A 215 -5.51 0.98 16.63
N LYS A 216 -4.34 1.51 16.22
CA LYS A 216 -3.54 0.90 15.14
C LYS A 216 -2.85 -0.36 15.62
N CYS A 217 -2.39 -0.39 16.86
CA CYS A 217 -1.78 -1.57 17.45
C CYS A 217 -2.81 -2.70 17.62
N SER A 218 -4.00 -2.44 18.16
CA SER A 218 -5.06 -3.45 18.25
C SER A 218 -5.41 -4.04 16.87
N PHE A 219 -5.54 -3.20 15.83
CA PHE A 219 -5.78 -3.72 14.49
C PHE A 219 -4.66 -4.66 14.00
N VAL A 220 -3.41 -4.28 14.25
CA VAL A 220 -2.24 -5.06 13.84
C VAL A 220 -2.20 -6.42 14.55
N GLU A 221 -2.52 -6.46 15.84
CA GLU A 221 -2.57 -7.69 16.63
C GLU A 221 -3.83 -8.51 16.34
N ASP A 222 -5.01 -7.91 16.52
CA ASP A 222 -6.28 -8.63 16.54
C ASP A 222 -6.76 -9.05 15.14
N GLU A 223 -6.54 -8.19 14.13
CA GLU A 223 -7.04 -8.45 12.78
C GLU A 223 -5.97 -9.00 11.83
N LEU A 224 -4.71 -8.54 11.95
CA LEU A 224 -3.63 -8.98 11.08
C LEU A 224 -2.81 -10.14 11.66
N GLY A 225 -2.99 -10.46 12.95
CA GLY A 225 -2.39 -11.61 13.62
C GLY A 225 -0.90 -11.46 13.90
N PHE A 226 -0.41 -10.23 14.10
CA PHE A 226 0.94 -10.01 14.62
C PHE A 226 1.00 -10.50 16.07
N ASP A 227 2.18 -10.90 16.52
CA ASP A 227 2.37 -11.43 17.86
C ASP A 227 2.45 -10.32 18.95
N ALA A 228 2.78 -9.10 18.55
CA ALA A 228 2.75 -7.89 19.37
C ALA A 228 2.79 -6.64 18.50
N CYS A 229 2.33 -5.51 19.04
CA CYS A 229 2.53 -4.20 18.44
C CYS A 229 2.92 -3.15 19.49
N ILE A 230 3.95 -2.38 19.23
CA ILE A 230 4.45 -1.32 20.09
C ILE A 230 3.85 0.01 19.62
N ASP A 231 3.10 0.68 20.50
CA ASP A 231 2.64 2.05 20.30
C ASP A 231 3.76 3.04 20.61
N TYR A 232 4.54 3.41 19.59
CA TYR A 232 5.70 4.30 19.76
C TYR A 232 5.33 5.70 20.29
N LYS A 233 4.04 6.10 20.25
CA LYS A 233 3.57 7.38 20.78
C LYS A 233 3.32 7.35 22.28
N ALA A 234 3.01 6.17 22.81
CA ALA A 234 2.76 5.96 24.23
C ALA A 234 4.02 5.52 24.98
N GLU A 235 4.94 4.82 24.29
CA GLU A 235 6.16 4.29 24.90
C GLU A 235 7.18 5.38 25.20
N LYS A 236 7.70 5.36 26.42
CA LYS A 236 8.78 6.26 26.87
C LYS A 236 10.17 5.67 26.65
N ASP A 237 10.28 4.35 26.64
CA ASP A 237 11.50 3.59 26.40
C ASP A 237 11.24 2.52 25.34
N LEU A 238 11.46 2.91 24.09
CA LEU A 238 11.26 2.03 22.94
C LEU A 238 12.22 0.83 22.96
N ASP A 239 13.43 0.97 23.52
CA ASP A 239 14.39 -0.13 23.68
C ASP A 239 13.85 -1.18 24.67
N ALA A 240 13.31 -0.78 25.81
CA ALA A 240 12.71 -1.69 26.76
C ALA A 240 11.47 -2.40 26.17
N ALA A 241 10.60 -1.67 25.47
CA ALA A 241 9.44 -2.23 24.78
C ALA A 241 9.84 -3.26 23.72
N LEU A 242 10.88 -2.98 22.93
CA LEU A 242 11.42 -3.90 21.91
C LEU A 242 11.98 -5.17 22.57
N ARG A 243 12.75 -5.07 23.66
CA ARG A 243 13.26 -6.24 24.38
C ARG A 243 12.14 -7.12 24.94
N ALA A 244 11.09 -6.50 25.44
CA ALA A 244 9.92 -7.23 25.96
C ALA A 244 9.15 -7.94 24.83
N ALA A 245 8.90 -7.24 23.70
CA ALA A 245 8.17 -7.79 22.56
C ALA A 245 8.99 -8.82 21.75
N CYS A 246 10.35 -8.70 21.76
CA CYS A 246 11.27 -9.55 21.02
C CYS A 246 12.24 -10.28 21.97
N PRO A 247 11.76 -11.23 22.80
CA PRO A 247 12.61 -11.87 23.82
C PRO A 247 13.79 -12.64 23.26
N ASN A 248 13.73 -13.06 22.01
CA ASN A 248 14.82 -13.75 21.30
C ASN A 248 15.65 -12.79 20.40
N GLY A 249 15.47 -11.46 20.56
CA GLY A 249 16.10 -10.46 19.69
C GLY A 249 15.41 -10.34 18.33
N ILE A 250 16.03 -9.57 17.41
CA ILE A 250 15.45 -9.20 16.12
C ILE A 250 16.32 -9.74 15.00
N ASP A 251 15.77 -10.60 14.15
CA ASP A 251 16.49 -11.22 13.02
C ASP A 251 16.27 -10.47 11.71
N VAL A 252 15.06 -9.93 11.51
CA VAL A 252 14.71 -9.12 10.33
C VAL A 252 14.05 -7.83 10.76
N TYR A 253 14.50 -6.72 10.21
CA TYR A 253 13.84 -5.44 10.34
C TYR A 253 13.39 -4.92 8.98
N PHE A 254 12.09 -4.67 8.84
CA PHE A 254 11.54 -4.01 7.67
C PHE A 254 11.30 -2.53 8.00
N ASP A 255 12.18 -1.68 7.49
CA ASP A 255 12.20 -0.26 7.83
C ASP A 255 11.46 0.61 6.82
N ASN A 256 10.32 1.16 7.26
CA ASN A 256 9.53 2.15 6.53
C ASN A 256 9.73 3.58 7.08
N VAL A 257 10.38 3.74 8.24
CA VAL A 257 10.29 4.98 9.02
C VAL A 257 11.62 5.69 9.19
N GLY A 258 12.70 4.97 9.46
CA GLY A 258 13.98 5.59 9.81
C GLY A 258 14.00 6.25 11.20
N GLY A 259 15.00 7.09 11.46
CA GLY A 259 15.10 7.92 12.67
C GLY A 259 15.15 7.11 13.97
N GLU A 260 14.61 7.67 15.04
CA GLU A 260 14.67 7.11 16.40
C GLU A 260 14.10 5.68 16.52
N ILE A 261 13.10 5.34 15.72
CA ILE A 261 12.55 3.98 15.69
C ILE A 261 13.60 3.01 15.16
N SER A 262 14.27 3.35 14.05
CA SER A 262 15.33 2.51 13.49
C SER A 262 16.52 2.42 14.43
N ASP A 263 16.89 3.52 15.09
CA ASP A 263 17.98 3.54 16.06
C ASP A 263 17.71 2.56 17.22
N ALA A 264 16.47 2.54 17.74
CA ALA A 264 16.08 1.62 18.80
C ALA A 264 16.08 0.16 18.32
N VAL A 265 15.54 -0.11 17.12
CA VAL A 265 15.53 -1.47 16.55
C VAL A 265 16.97 -1.98 16.34
N LEU A 266 17.86 -1.15 15.77
CA LEU A 266 19.25 -1.54 15.49
C LEU A 266 20.08 -1.84 16.75
N ARG A 267 19.73 -1.31 17.92
CA ARG A 267 20.35 -1.68 19.19
C ARG A 267 19.97 -3.10 19.66
N ASN A 268 18.84 -3.63 19.19
CA ASN A 268 18.25 -4.89 19.63
C ASN A 268 18.35 -6.05 18.60
N ILE A 269 19.13 -5.88 17.52
CA ILE A 269 19.26 -6.88 16.46
C ILE A 269 20.14 -8.06 16.88
N ASN A 270 19.82 -9.22 16.33
CA ASN A 270 20.60 -10.45 16.47
C ASN A 270 21.86 -10.46 15.59
N PHE A 271 22.70 -11.47 15.79
CA PHE A 271 23.78 -11.78 14.85
C PHE A 271 23.19 -12.15 13.48
N PHE A 272 23.82 -11.63 12.43
CA PHE A 272 23.40 -11.84 11.03
C PHE A 272 22.02 -11.28 10.70
N ALA A 273 21.55 -10.32 11.46
CA ALA A 273 20.29 -9.64 11.17
C ALA A 273 20.28 -8.99 9.78
N ARG A 274 19.09 -8.92 9.19
CA ARG A 274 18.86 -8.35 7.85
C ARG A 274 17.89 -7.18 7.97
N ILE A 275 18.30 -6.03 7.47
CA ILE A 275 17.52 -4.80 7.50
C ILE A 275 17.12 -4.45 6.06
N ALA A 276 15.83 -4.55 5.75
CA ALA A 276 15.26 -4.11 4.48
C ALA A 276 14.88 -2.63 4.59
N LEU A 277 15.68 -1.76 3.99
CA LEU A 277 15.45 -0.31 4.00
C LEU A 277 14.47 0.06 2.88
N CYS A 278 13.20 0.20 3.24
CA CYS A 278 12.10 0.52 2.32
C CYS A 278 11.87 2.02 2.20
N GLY A 279 11.97 2.75 3.31
CA GLY A 279 11.71 4.18 3.36
C GLY A 279 12.15 4.81 4.68
N ALA A 280 12.08 6.13 4.73
CA ALA A 280 12.43 6.92 5.91
C ALA A 280 11.42 8.06 6.11
N ILE A 281 10.11 7.69 6.28
CA ILE A 281 9.02 8.68 6.29
C ILE A 281 9.20 9.74 7.38
N SER A 282 9.85 9.40 8.51
CA SER A 282 10.17 10.37 9.58
C SER A 282 11.07 11.51 9.12
N GLN A 283 11.78 11.33 8.00
CA GLN A 283 12.76 12.27 7.49
C GLN A 283 12.28 13.02 6.24
N TYR A 284 11.13 12.65 5.67
CA TYR A 284 10.68 13.21 4.40
C TYR A 284 10.35 14.70 4.47
N ASN A 285 9.99 15.22 5.64
CA ASN A 285 9.75 16.64 5.87
C ASN A 285 10.94 17.36 6.56
N ALA A 286 12.08 16.68 6.74
CA ALA A 286 13.25 17.30 7.38
C ALA A 286 13.80 18.46 6.53
N THR A 287 14.15 19.56 7.21
CA THR A 287 14.73 20.77 6.62
C THR A 287 16.27 20.83 6.72
N GLY A 288 16.85 19.87 7.42
CA GLY A 288 18.28 19.73 7.62
C GLY A 288 18.71 18.27 7.71
N PRO A 289 19.98 18.00 7.98
CA PRO A 289 20.49 16.65 8.17
C PRO A 289 19.80 15.93 9.32
N SER A 290 19.34 14.71 9.09
CA SER A 290 18.87 13.83 10.16
C SER A 290 20.08 13.40 11.01
N MET A 291 20.04 13.73 12.30
CA MET A 291 21.08 13.35 13.26
C MET A 291 20.67 12.07 13.98
N GLY A 292 21.65 11.22 14.30
CA GLY A 292 21.41 9.96 15.01
C GLY A 292 22.72 9.28 15.40
N PRO A 293 22.66 8.18 16.17
CA PRO A 293 23.83 7.42 16.55
C PRO A 293 24.49 6.78 15.33
N ARG A 294 25.81 6.66 15.37
CA ARG A 294 26.58 5.99 14.30
C ARG A 294 26.57 4.48 14.55
N MET A 295 25.71 3.76 13.84
CA MET A 295 25.46 2.33 14.06
C MET A 295 26.41 1.36 13.33
N LEU A 296 27.42 1.87 12.59
CA LEU A 296 28.36 1.01 11.83
C LEU A 296 29.07 -0.03 12.70
N GLY A 297 29.43 0.33 13.95
CA GLY A 297 30.02 -0.61 14.91
C GLY A 297 29.09 -1.77 15.27
N THR A 298 27.78 -1.50 15.37
CA THR A 298 26.76 -2.53 15.59
C THR A 298 26.70 -3.50 14.42
N PHE A 299 26.73 -2.99 13.18
CA PHE A 299 26.75 -3.85 11.98
C PHE A 299 27.98 -4.76 11.95
N VAL A 300 29.16 -4.23 12.27
CA VAL A 300 30.38 -5.05 12.37
C VAL A 300 30.25 -6.11 13.46
N GLY A 301 29.91 -5.71 14.68
CA GLY A 301 29.80 -6.62 15.83
C GLY A 301 28.76 -7.71 15.63
N LYS A 302 27.61 -7.37 15.06
CA LYS A 302 26.52 -8.30 14.76
C LYS A 302 26.66 -9.02 13.42
N ARG A 303 27.60 -8.64 12.57
CA ARG A 303 27.75 -9.14 11.19
C ARG A 303 26.43 -9.02 10.42
N ALA A 304 25.68 -7.95 10.72
CA ALA A 304 24.39 -7.64 10.13
C ALA A 304 24.55 -6.99 8.75
N ARG A 305 23.50 -7.02 7.94
CA ARG A 305 23.44 -6.28 6.67
C ARG A 305 22.22 -5.39 6.62
N ALA A 306 22.38 -4.21 6.01
CA ALA A 306 21.27 -3.34 5.62
C ALA A 306 21.28 -3.15 4.11
N GLN A 307 20.14 -3.27 3.47
CA GLN A 307 20.03 -3.15 2.03
C GLN A 307 18.81 -2.29 1.67
N GLY A 308 19.07 -1.18 0.94
CA GLY A 308 18.04 -0.42 0.27
C GLY A 308 17.57 -1.15 -0.99
N PHE A 309 16.32 -0.93 -1.40
CA PHE A 309 15.77 -1.48 -2.61
C PHE A 309 14.70 -0.55 -3.21
N ILE A 310 14.52 -0.64 -4.50
CA ILE A 310 13.41 0.01 -5.22
C ILE A 310 12.57 -1.10 -5.84
N VAL A 311 11.26 -1.06 -5.60
CA VAL A 311 10.35 -2.14 -6.00
C VAL A 311 10.36 -2.39 -7.50
N THR A 312 10.61 -1.36 -8.33
CA THR A 312 10.70 -1.51 -9.80
C THR A 312 11.82 -2.42 -10.27
N ASP A 313 12.86 -2.66 -9.45
CA ASP A 313 13.94 -3.60 -9.77
C ASP A 313 13.44 -5.05 -9.89
N PHE A 314 12.27 -5.33 -9.32
CA PHE A 314 11.60 -6.63 -9.33
C PHE A 314 10.47 -6.74 -10.35
N ALA A 315 10.27 -5.74 -11.23
CA ALA A 315 9.11 -5.65 -12.13
C ALA A 315 8.88 -6.92 -12.97
N GLY A 316 9.95 -7.58 -13.43
CA GLY A 316 9.85 -8.83 -14.19
C GLY A 316 9.23 -10.03 -13.44
N ARG A 317 9.05 -9.92 -12.11
CA ARG A 317 8.47 -10.97 -11.25
C ARG A 317 7.11 -10.58 -10.63
N TYR A 318 6.57 -9.41 -10.98
CA TYR A 318 5.32 -8.92 -10.40
C TYR A 318 4.14 -9.86 -10.62
N GLU A 319 4.02 -10.42 -11.81
CA GLU A 319 2.89 -11.30 -12.15
C GLU A 319 2.81 -12.52 -11.22
N SER A 320 3.96 -13.18 -10.95
CA SER A 320 4.01 -14.34 -10.06
C SER A 320 3.69 -13.95 -8.60
N ALA A 321 4.21 -12.81 -8.14
CA ALA A 321 3.95 -12.30 -6.81
C ALA A 321 2.47 -11.90 -6.62
N MET A 322 1.89 -11.20 -7.61
CA MET A 322 0.46 -10.84 -7.56
C MET A 322 -0.45 -12.05 -7.53
N ARG A 323 -0.13 -13.10 -8.29
CA ARG A 323 -0.88 -14.36 -8.29
C ARG A 323 -0.84 -15.00 -6.90
N GLN A 324 0.36 -15.14 -6.33
CA GLN A 324 0.54 -15.71 -4.99
C GLN A 324 -0.20 -14.90 -3.91
N MET A 325 -0.09 -13.58 -3.96
CA MET A 325 -0.78 -12.71 -3.00
C MET A 325 -2.30 -12.72 -3.21
N GLY A 326 -2.77 -12.81 -4.45
CA GLY A 326 -4.18 -13.00 -4.76
C GLY A 326 -4.75 -14.29 -4.17
N GLU A 327 -3.99 -15.38 -4.22
CA GLU A 327 -4.36 -16.65 -3.56
C GLU A 327 -4.42 -16.50 -2.03
N TRP A 328 -3.48 -15.78 -1.43
CA TRP A 328 -3.51 -15.49 0.00
C TRP A 328 -4.69 -14.63 0.41
N ILE A 329 -5.05 -13.63 -0.39
CA ILE A 329 -6.26 -12.82 -0.16
C ILE A 329 -7.51 -13.70 -0.25
N LYS A 330 -7.64 -14.47 -1.32
CA LYS A 330 -8.80 -15.35 -1.56
C LYS A 330 -8.98 -16.41 -0.48
N SER A 331 -7.87 -16.92 0.08
CA SER A 331 -7.88 -17.89 1.19
C SER A 331 -7.98 -17.26 2.58
N GLY A 332 -8.07 -15.93 2.68
CA GLY A 332 -8.12 -15.19 3.95
C GLY A 332 -6.80 -15.15 4.73
N LYS A 333 -5.71 -15.63 4.15
CA LYS A 333 -4.36 -15.58 4.76
C LYS A 333 -3.74 -14.20 4.72
N LEU A 334 -4.17 -13.36 3.79
CA LEU A 334 -3.73 -11.97 3.65
C LEU A 334 -4.96 -11.06 3.64
N LYS A 335 -5.06 -10.22 4.64
CA LYS A 335 -6.07 -9.18 4.78
C LYS A 335 -5.46 -7.84 4.43
N TYR A 336 -6.29 -6.86 4.09
CA TYR A 336 -5.85 -5.50 3.84
C TYR A 336 -6.91 -4.50 4.27
N ARG A 337 -6.45 -3.31 4.63
CA ARG A 337 -7.31 -2.17 4.94
C ARG A 337 -6.99 -1.02 4.01
N GLU A 338 -8.03 -0.43 3.46
CA GLU A 338 -7.97 0.79 2.65
C GLU A 338 -8.65 1.93 3.41
N ASP A 339 -8.07 3.11 3.33
CA ASP A 339 -8.61 4.36 3.83
C ASP A 339 -8.95 5.21 2.60
N VAL A 340 -10.23 5.46 2.37
CA VAL A 340 -10.71 6.05 1.12
C VAL A 340 -11.33 7.42 1.36
N VAL A 341 -10.75 8.45 0.75
CA VAL A 341 -11.34 9.77 0.66
C VAL A 341 -11.99 9.96 -0.70
N HIS A 342 -13.03 10.80 -0.79
CA HIS A 342 -13.80 11.01 -2.00
C HIS A 342 -13.56 12.39 -2.59
N GLY A 343 -13.25 12.44 -3.89
CA GLY A 343 -13.01 13.66 -4.65
C GLY A 343 -11.56 14.10 -4.70
N ILE A 344 -11.09 14.45 -5.90
CA ILE A 344 -9.70 14.84 -6.17
C ILE A 344 -9.26 16.11 -5.39
N ASP A 345 -10.19 16.99 -5.11
CA ASP A 345 -9.99 18.22 -4.33
C ASP A 345 -9.45 17.95 -2.92
N LYS A 346 -9.71 16.78 -2.37
CA LYS A 346 -9.22 16.37 -1.04
C LYS A 346 -7.84 15.72 -1.06
N ALA A 347 -7.29 15.42 -2.23
CA ALA A 347 -6.00 14.73 -2.34
C ALA A 347 -4.86 15.50 -1.63
N PRO A 348 -4.70 16.84 -1.74
CA PRO A 348 -3.66 17.57 -1.03
C PRO A 348 -3.72 17.39 0.49
N ARG A 349 -4.90 17.64 1.09
CA ARG A 349 -5.09 17.49 2.53
C ARG A 349 -4.88 16.05 3.00
N ALA A 350 -5.40 15.07 2.27
CA ALA A 350 -5.24 13.65 2.59
C ALA A 350 -3.76 13.23 2.54
N PHE A 351 -3.01 13.74 1.55
CA PHE A 351 -1.57 13.50 1.44
C PHE A 351 -0.78 14.10 2.61
N ILE A 352 -1.11 15.33 3.02
CA ILE A 352 -0.49 15.96 4.20
C ILE A 352 -0.79 15.12 5.45
N GLY A 353 -2.03 14.68 5.63
CA GLY A 353 -2.43 13.79 6.73
C GLY A 353 -1.69 12.44 6.71
N LEU A 354 -1.43 11.87 5.52
CA LEU A 354 -0.61 10.67 5.37
C LEU A 354 0.81 10.87 5.94
N LEU A 355 1.44 12.00 5.62
CA LEU A 355 2.80 12.32 6.11
C LEU A 355 2.83 12.54 7.62
N ARG A 356 1.73 12.95 8.23
CA ARG A 356 1.53 13.07 9.70
C ARG A 356 1.17 11.74 10.37
N GLY A 357 0.97 10.68 9.58
CA GLY A 357 0.54 9.38 10.10
C GLY A 357 -0.93 9.36 10.54
N GLU A 358 -1.79 10.19 9.98
CA GLU A 358 -3.23 10.23 10.26
C GLU A 358 -3.97 9.07 9.58
N SER A 359 -3.48 8.61 8.41
CA SER A 359 -4.09 7.53 7.63
C SER A 359 -4.01 6.17 8.33
N PHE A 360 -4.93 5.28 7.97
CA PHE A 360 -5.03 3.93 8.52
C PHE A 360 -5.16 2.90 7.39
N GLY A 361 -4.11 2.15 7.12
CA GLY A 361 -4.03 1.24 5.97
C GLY A 361 -3.50 1.94 4.71
N LYS A 362 -4.00 1.51 3.54
CA LYS A 362 -3.68 2.12 2.25
C LYS A 362 -4.57 3.32 1.98
N LEU A 363 -4.00 4.51 1.84
CA LEU A 363 -4.76 5.72 1.53
C LEU A 363 -5.01 5.85 0.02
N LEU A 364 -6.27 5.98 -0.35
CA LEU A 364 -6.75 6.14 -1.71
C LEU A 364 -7.68 7.36 -1.83
N VAL A 365 -7.69 7.99 -3.00
CA VAL A 365 -8.72 8.95 -3.39
C VAL A 365 -9.60 8.29 -4.44
N LYS A 366 -10.90 8.19 -4.15
CA LYS A 366 -11.92 7.76 -5.11
C LYS A 366 -12.44 8.97 -5.86
N MET A 367 -12.43 8.91 -7.19
CA MET A 367 -12.92 9.93 -8.09
C MET A 367 -14.46 9.93 -8.17
#